data_5f6e480d635c45336b311922fe5aa49e
#
_entry.id   5f6e480d635c45336b311922fe5aa49e
#
_cell.length_a   1.000
_cell.length_b   1.000
_cell.length_c   1.000
_cell.angle_alpha   90.00
_cell.angle_beta   90.00
_cell.angle_gamma   90.00
#
_symmetry.space_group_name_H-M   'P 1'
#
loop_
_entity.id
_entity.type
_entity.pdbx_description
1 polymer ?
#
loop_
_entity_poly.entity_id
_entity_poly.type
_entity_poly.pdbx_seq_one_letter_code
_entity_poly.pdbx_strand_id
1 'polypeptide(L)'
;MKTPRNAPKNAIVILLDSLNRHMLGAYGGTEFETPNLDRFSAGATRFTRHYTGSLPCMPARHDILCGALDFLWRAWGSVEIWEDAITYELRKAGVVSQLISDHPHLFEAGGENYHCDFKAWSYERGHEGDAWKTRPDPSWAGAPGLGRGHMPYDDSRGWFRGEADFPGPRTMAAAAQWLDDNAGHHDRFFLFVDEFDPHEPFDTPEPWASKYDPEWEGPHLIWPPYMQGAIEKGVITQRQARQLRASYGGKLSMIDHWLGKVLDAIERNGLAEDTVVILCTDHGHYLGEKDIWGKPGVPIYQTLGHIPLMIRWPGVEPGVCDALTTSVDVHATLMDLFGVTQRQRTHGQSLVPLLRGEAARVRDWVLTGVWGREVHLVTERWKYARGPVGANAPLSMLSNRWSTMPTHVVDKHVALPLPDHRAVLDAMPGSDVPVIHQRWEAGDDVPFWARFKPRGHFLFDLQNDPDETVNLAGGPQEAALAQQLRAILAELEAPAAQFERLGLAAPSSGSPRRAQPAIARP
;
A
#
# COMPACT_ATOMS: atom_id res chain seq x y z
N MET A 1 7.59 -40.04 12.96
CA MET A 1 8.30 -38.82 12.57
C MET A 1 7.81 -38.47 11.18
N LYS A 2 7.11 -37.32 10.97
CA LYS A 2 6.77 -36.84 9.63
C LYS A 2 8.10 -36.47 8.97
N THR A 3 8.30 -36.92 7.74
CA THR A 3 9.43 -36.54 6.89
C THR A 3 9.51 -34.99 6.89
N PRO A 4 10.69 -34.36 6.99
CA PRO A 4 10.77 -32.92 6.88
C PRO A 4 10.14 -32.50 5.55
N ARG A 5 9.04 -31.75 5.62
CA ARG A 5 8.42 -31.13 4.45
C ARG A 5 9.50 -30.26 3.77
N ASN A 6 9.63 -30.36 2.46
CA ASN A 6 10.53 -29.49 1.71
C ASN A 6 10.25 -28.03 2.09
N ALA A 7 11.31 -27.24 2.26
CA ALA A 7 11.15 -25.81 2.47
C ALA A 7 10.35 -25.22 1.29
N PRO A 8 9.45 -24.25 1.54
CA PRO A 8 8.71 -23.63 0.45
C PRO A 8 9.69 -22.95 -0.53
N LYS A 9 9.39 -23.05 -1.81
CA LYS A 9 10.27 -22.59 -2.89
C LYS A 9 9.64 -21.49 -3.75
N ASN A 10 8.31 -21.33 -3.66
CA ASN A 10 7.53 -20.37 -4.43
C ASN A 10 6.84 -19.37 -3.51
N ALA A 11 6.50 -18.20 -4.05
CA ALA A 11 5.65 -17.23 -3.39
C ALA A 11 4.56 -16.70 -4.32
N ILE A 12 3.39 -16.46 -3.75
CA ILE A 12 2.31 -15.70 -4.35
C ILE A 12 1.97 -14.56 -3.37
N VAL A 13 2.07 -13.33 -3.83
CA VAL A 13 1.55 -12.15 -3.12
C VAL A 13 0.27 -11.71 -3.82
N ILE A 14 -0.81 -11.60 -3.07
CA ILE A 14 -2.09 -11.05 -3.52
C ILE A 14 -2.32 -9.77 -2.73
N LEU A 15 -2.19 -8.64 -3.41
CA LEU A 15 -2.43 -7.32 -2.87
C LEU A 15 -3.79 -6.84 -3.37
N LEU A 16 -4.69 -6.51 -2.44
CA LEU A 16 -5.98 -5.88 -2.73
C LEU A 16 -5.90 -4.43 -2.28
N ASP A 17 -6.00 -3.48 -3.21
CA ASP A 17 -5.83 -2.05 -2.91
C ASP A 17 -6.98 -1.49 -2.06
N SER A 18 -6.67 -0.63 -1.10
CA SER A 18 -7.67 0.05 -0.28
C SER A 18 -8.56 -0.87 0.56
N LEU A 19 -8.06 -2.03 0.97
CA LEU A 19 -8.80 -3.02 1.72
C LEU A 19 -8.99 -2.60 3.19
N ASN A 20 -10.20 -2.16 3.54
CA ASN A 20 -10.52 -1.76 4.90
C ASN A 20 -10.62 -2.99 5.80
N ARG A 21 -9.70 -3.12 6.76
CA ARG A 21 -9.61 -4.23 7.70
C ARG A 21 -10.89 -4.47 8.49
N HIS A 22 -11.60 -3.40 8.87
CA HIS A 22 -12.82 -3.48 9.67
C HIS A 22 -14.01 -4.08 8.91
N MET A 23 -13.92 -4.21 7.58
CA MET A 23 -14.96 -4.78 6.73
C MET A 23 -14.79 -6.29 6.49
N LEU A 24 -13.71 -6.89 6.99
CA LEU A 24 -13.37 -8.29 6.75
C LEU A 24 -13.85 -9.19 7.89
N GLY A 25 -14.58 -10.27 7.57
CA GLY A 25 -15.00 -11.29 8.53
C GLY A 25 -13.83 -11.86 9.30
N ALA A 26 -12.70 -12.13 8.64
CA ALA A 26 -11.44 -12.58 9.24
C ALA A 26 -10.93 -11.66 10.36
N TYR A 27 -11.29 -10.38 10.38
CA TYR A 27 -10.91 -9.39 11.39
C TYR A 27 -12.09 -8.90 12.25
N GLY A 28 -13.21 -9.61 12.21
CA GLY A 28 -14.39 -9.31 13.03
C GLY A 28 -15.42 -8.38 12.36
N GLY A 29 -15.24 -8.04 11.09
CA GLY A 29 -16.24 -7.33 10.29
C GLY A 29 -17.48 -8.19 10.06
N THR A 30 -18.67 -7.57 10.13
CA THR A 30 -19.96 -8.27 9.97
C THR A 30 -20.87 -7.62 8.94
N GLU A 31 -20.43 -6.52 8.34
CA GLU A 31 -21.25 -5.73 7.44
C GLU A 31 -21.29 -6.33 6.02
N PHE A 32 -20.18 -6.91 5.57
CA PHE A 32 -20.04 -7.44 4.22
C PHE A 32 -19.57 -8.89 4.25
N GLU A 33 -19.94 -9.64 3.21
CA GLU A 33 -19.59 -11.04 3.06
C GLU A 33 -18.27 -11.21 2.31
N THR A 34 -17.32 -11.91 2.93
CA THR A 34 -16.00 -12.19 2.37
C THR A 34 -15.60 -13.66 2.57
N PRO A 35 -16.40 -14.63 2.06
CA PRO A 35 -16.23 -16.05 2.40
C PRO A 35 -14.88 -16.63 1.93
N ASN A 36 -14.28 -16.14 0.84
CA ASN A 36 -13.01 -16.64 0.36
C ASN A 36 -11.83 -16.07 1.15
N LEU A 37 -11.89 -14.80 1.57
CA LEU A 37 -10.94 -14.22 2.52
C LEU A 37 -11.01 -14.93 3.87
N ASP A 38 -12.21 -15.30 4.33
CA ASP A 38 -12.39 -16.06 5.56
C ASP A 38 -11.84 -17.49 5.42
N ARG A 39 -12.10 -18.16 4.29
CA ARG A 39 -11.51 -19.46 3.95
C ARG A 39 -9.98 -19.40 3.93
N PHE A 40 -9.41 -18.37 3.32
CA PHE A 40 -7.97 -18.18 3.31
C PHE A 40 -7.40 -17.97 4.72
N SER A 41 -8.05 -17.12 5.51
CA SER A 41 -7.68 -16.82 6.89
C SER A 41 -7.67 -18.07 7.78
N ALA A 42 -8.62 -18.98 7.58
CA ALA A 42 -8.71 -20.23 8.34
C ALA A 42 -7.49 -21.16 8.13
N GLY A 43 -6.78 -21.02 7.00
CA GLY A 43 -5.57 -21.76 6.65
C GLY A 43 -4.26 -20.98 6.80
N ALA A 44 -4.28 -19.78 7.37
CA ALA A 44 -3.16 -18.84 7.42
C ALA A 44 -2.83 -18.39 8.85
N THR A 45 -1.64 -17.83 9.03
CA THR A 45 -1.34 -16.97 10.18
C THR A 45 -1.87 -15.57 9.89
N ARG A 46 -2.79 -15.11 10.74
CA ARG A 46 -3.37 -13.77 10.68
C ARG A 46 -2.64 -12.83 11.61
N PHE A 47 -2.11 -11.72 11.07
CA PHE A 47 -1.44 -10.69 11.84
C PHE A 47 -2.44 -9.65 12.31
N THR A 48 -2.52 -9.42 13.62
CA THR A 48 -3.52 -8.51 14.20
C THR A 48 -3.03 -7.07 14.29
N ARG A 49 -1.71 -6.84 14.24
CA ARG A 49 -1.07 -5.53 14.37
C ARG A 49 -0.09 -5.25 13.24
N HIS A 50 -0.60 -5.34 11.99
CA HIS A 50 0.16 -5.00 10.79
C HIS A 50 -0.20 -3.58 10.32
N TYR A 51 0.81 -2.78 10.00
CA TYR A 51 0.63 -1.38 9.62
C TYR A 51 1.26 -1.10 8.26
N THR A 52 0.60 -0.22 7.48
CA THR A 52 1.24 0.34 6.29
C THR A 52 2.46 1.16 6.68
N GLY A 53 3.46 1.19 5.84
CA GLY A 53 4.64 2.03 6.01
C GLY A 53 4.47 3.37 5.30
N SER A 54 4.90 3.41 4.05
CA SER A 54 4.75 4.59 3.18
C SER A 54 3.37 4.64 2.53
N LEU A 55 2.83 5.85 2.37
CA LEU A 55 1.51 6.13 1.79
C LEU A 55 1.62 7.17 0.67
N PRO A 56 0.65 7.18 -0.27
CA PRO A 56 -0.42 6.21 -0.49
C PRO A 56 0.01 5.02 -1.37
N CYS A 57 -0.79 4.59 -2.33
CA CYS A 57 -0.69 3.36 -3.10
C CYS A 57 0.71 2.98 -3.61
N MET A 58 1.37 3.83 -4.43
CA MET A 58 2.69 3.51 -5.01
C MET A 58 3.81 3.50 -3.96
N PRO A 59 3.92 4.44 -3.02
CA PRO A 59 4.88 4.34 -1.91
C PRO A 59 4.71 3.07 -1.07
N ALA A 60 3.48 2.59 -0.86
CA ALA A 60 3.26 1.32 -0.15
C ALA A 60 3.73 0.11 -0.97
N ARG A 61 3.55 0.12 -2.29
CA ARG A 61 4.11 -0.91 -3.19
C ARG A 61 5.63 -0.86 -3.21
N HIS A 62 6.21 0.34 -3.14
CA HIS A 62 7.64 0.52 -3.02
C HIS A 62 8.19 -0.14 -1.74
N ASP A 63 7.50 0.00 -0.61
CA ASP A 63 7.85 -0.69 0.64
C ASP A 63 7.94 -2.21 0.45
N ILE A 64 6.98 -2.80 -0.29
CA ILE A 64 6.92 -4.26 -0.54
C ILE A 64 8.00 -4.68 -1.55
N LEU A 65 8.25 -3.92 -2.60
CA LEU A 65 9.17 -4.30 -3.68
C LEU A 65 10.62 -3.90 -3.42
N CYS A 66 10.87 -2.80 -2.72
CA CYS A 66 12.21 -2.26 -2.45
C CYS A 66 12.62 -2.29 -0.96
N GLY A 67 11.68 -2.50 -0.04
CA GLY A 67 11.97 -2.76 1.36
C GLY A 67 12.34 -1.55 2.22
N ALA A 68 12.09 -0.33 1.75
CA ALA A 68 12.47 0.89 2.45
C ALA A 68 11.30 1.87 2.63
N LEU A 69 11.24 2.54 3.79
CA LEU A 69 10.22 3.54 4.13
C LEU A 69 10.52 4.89 3.43
N ASP A 70 10.27 4.94 2.14
CA ASP A 70 10.69 6.05 1.27
C ASP A 70 10.01 7.39 1.56
N PHE A 71 8.84 7.39 2.22
CA PHE A 71 8.16 8.63 2.58
C PHE A 71 9.01 9.60 3.43
N LEU A 72 10.12 9.14 4.00
CA LEU A 72 11.05 9.99 4.72
C LEU A 72 11.94 10.82 3.79
N TRP A 73 12.18 10.37 2.56
CA TRP A 73 13.12 10.99 1.61
C TRP A 73 12.47 11.58 0.37
N ARG A 74 11.38 10.98 -0.10
CA ARG A 74 10.73 11.39 -1.35
C ARG A 74 9.22 11.15 -1.32
N ALA A 75 8.53 11.89 -2.17
CA ALA A 75 7.10 11.73 -2.42
C ALA A 75 6.85 10.48 -3.28
N TRP A 76 5.59 10.28 -3.68
CA TRP A 76 5.19 9.33 -4.70
C TRP A 76 6.08 9.44 -5.93
N GLY A 77 6.76 8.37 -6.29
CA GLY A 77 7.71 8.32 -7.40
C GLY A 77 7.98 6.90 -7.86
N SER A 78 8.84 6.78 -8.86
CA SER A 78 9.24 5.54 -9.52
C SER A 78 10.20 4.69 -8.69
N VAL A 79 10.43 3.44 -9.12
CA VAL A 79 11.66 2.71 -8.74
C VAL A 79 12.84 3.34 -9.48
N GLU A 80 13.86 3.72 -8.73
CA GLU A 80 14.98 4.52 -9.24
C GLU A 80 16.24 3.71 -9.53
N ILE A 81 17.21 4.29 -10.25
CA ILE A 81 18.41 3.58 -10.70
C ILE A 81 19.41 3.27 -9.57
N TRP A 82 19.27 3.88 -8.40
CA TRP A 82 20.11 3.63 -7.24
C TRP A 82 19.66 2.42 -6.40
N GLU A 83 18.46 1.93 -6.66
CA GLU A 83 17.82 0.83 -5.93
C GLU A 83 17.46 -0.33 -6.87
N ASP A 84 17.35 -1.51 -6.29
CA ASP A 84 16.90 -2.71 -6.98
C ASP A 84 15.59 -3.18 -6.34
N ALA A 85 14.55 -3.40 -7.13
CA ALA A 85 13.37 -4.11 -6.64
C ALA A 85 13.73 -5.58 -6.37
N ILE A 86 13.02 -6.24 -5.46
CA ILE A 86 13.24 -7.66 -5.14
C ILE A 86 13.27 -8.53 -6.40
N THR A 87 12.48 -8.21 -7.40
CA THR A 87 12.37 -8.93 -8.68
C THR A 87 13.67 -8.94 -9.46
N TYR A 88 14.51 -7.91 -9.34
CA TYR A 88 15.85 -7.89 -9.89
C TYR A 88 16.74 -8.96 -9.24
N GLU A 89 16.74 -9.05 -7.91
CA GLU A 89 17.51 -10.06 -7.18
C GLU A 89 16.96 -11.49 -7.41
N LEU A 90 15.64 -11.63 -7.49
CA LEU A 90 15.00 -12.90 -7.81
C LEU A 90 15.40 -13.41 -9.21
N ARG A 91 15.48 -12.51 -10.21
CA ARG A 91 15.94 -12.85 -11.55
C ARG A 91 17.38 -13.37 -11.54
N LYS A 92 18.28 -12.74 -10.77
CA LYS A 92 19.67 -13.18 -10.59
C LYS A 92 19.75 -14.56 -9.93
N ALA A 93 18.83 -14.87 -9.03
CA ALA A 93 18.73 -16.15 -8.34
C ALA A 93 17.99 -17.24 -9.16
N GLY A 94 17.61 -16.95 -10.41
CA GLY A 94 16.92 -17.90 -11.28
C GLY A 94 15.43 -18.12 -10.93
N VAL A 95 14.83 -17.23 -10.14
CA VAL A 95 13.40 -17.28 -9.82
C VAL A 95 12.61 -16.59 -10.93
N VAL A 96 11.60 -17.27 -11.47
CA VAL A 96 10.68 -16.69 -12.44
C VAL A 96 9.71 -15.75 -11.71
N SER A 97 9.64 -14.49 -12.12
CA SER A 97 8.74 -13.52 -11.54
C SER A 97 7.68 -13.05 -12.54
N GLN A 98 6.42 -13.05 -12.12
CA GLN A 98 5.26 -12.59 -12.89
C GLN A 98 4.50 -11.54 -12.11
N LEU A 99 4.19 -10.42 -12.77
CA LEU A 99 3.21 -9.44 -12.31
C LEU A 99 1.92 -9.59 -13.10
N ILE A 100 0.78 -9.58 -12.42
CA ILE A 100 -0.55 -9.47 -13.02
C ILE A 100 -1.28 -8.37 -12.26
N SER A 101 -1.71 -7.33 -12.97
CA SER A 101 -2.25 -6.14 -12.32
C SER A 101 -3.25 -5.40 -13.20
N ASP A 102 -4.22 -4.73 -12.58
CA ASP A 102 -5.08 -3.72 -13.18
C ASP A 102 -4.83 -2.32 -12.62
N HIS A 103 -3.76 -2.15 -11.84
CA HIS A 103 -3.39 -0.90 -11.20
C HIS A 103 -2.76 0.09 -12.21
N PRO A 104 -3.47 1.16 -12.63
CA PRO A 104 -3.01 2.05 -13.70
C PRO A 104 -1.73 2.80 -13.34
N HIS A 105 -1.53 3.12 -12.07
CA HIS A 105 -0.39 3.90 -11.61
C HIS A 105 0.97 3.18 -11.74
N LEU A 106 0.99 1.87 -11.94
CA LEU A 106 2.22 1.12 -12.27
C LEU A 106 2.74 1.42 -13.69
N PHE A 107 1.91 2.02 -14.56
CA PHE A 107 2.18 2.17 -15.98
C PHE A 107 2.14 3.62 -16.46
N GLU A 108 2.15 4.58 -15.55
CA GLU A 108 2.14 6.01 -15.83
C GLU A 108 3.26 6.76 -15.10
N ALA A 109 3.34 8.09 -15.26
CA ALA A 109 4.33 8.91 -14.55
C ALA A 109 4.22 8.73 -13.02
N GLY A 110 5.36 8.57 -12.34
CA GLY A 110 5.41 8.25 -10.92
C GLY A 110 5.32 6.74 -10.61
N GLY A 111 5.05 5.91 -11.63
CA GLY A 111 5.03 4.44 -11.54
C GLY A 111 6.13 3.77 -12.38
N GLU A 112 7.07 4.52 -12.90
CA GLU A 112 8.09 3.99 -13.80
C GLU A 112 8.95 2.93 -13.08
N ASN A 113 9.23 1.85 -13.78
CA ASN A 113 10.09 0.74 -13.41
C ASN A 113 9.55 -0.25 -12.37
N TYR A 114 8.39 -0.07 -11.76
CA TYR A 114 7.85 -1.07 -10.83
C TYR A 114 7.67 -2.44 -11.49
N HIS A 115 7.25 -2.48 -12.76
CA HIS A 115 7.02 -3.69 -13.55
C HIS A 115 8.24 -4.21 -14.31
N CYS A 116 9.26 -3.35 -14.54
CA CYS A 116 10.34 -3.64 -15.48
C CYS A 116 11.24 -4.81 -15.07
N ASP A 117 11.44 -5.04 -13.78
CA ASP A 117 12.31 -6.11 -13.28
C ASP A 117 11.61 -7.46 -13.12
N PHE A 118 10.30 -7.52 -13.30
CA PHE A 118 9.61 -8.80 -13.44
C PHE A 118 10.05 -9.49 -14.75
N LYS A 119 10.14 -10.81 -14.75
CA LYS A 119 10.44 -11.56 -15.98
C LYS A 119 9.35 -11.39 -17.02
N ALA A 120 8.09 -11.34 -16.58
CA ALA A 120 6.94 -11.06 -17.41
C ALA A 120 5.87 -10.32 -16.60
N TRP A 121 5.00 -9.57 -17.29
CA TRP A 121 3.88 -8.87 -16.68
C TRP A 121 2.70 -8.77 -17.64
N SER A 122 1.49 -8.73 -17.06
CA SER A 122 0.26 -8.41 -17.77
C SER A 122 -0.46 -7.26 -17.06
N TYR A 123 -1.14 -6.42 -17.86
CA TYR A 123 -1.92 -5.30 -17.40
C TYR A 123 -3.35 -5.37 -17.92
N GLU A 124 -4.29 -5.55 -16.99
CA GLU A 124 -5.71 -5.59 -17.25
C GLU A 124 -6.28 -4.17 -17.22
N ARG A 125 -6.60 -3.64 -18.43
CA ARG A 125 -6.89 -2.23 -18.67
C ARG A 125 -8.30 -1.83 -18.25
N GLY A 126 -8.48 -0.54 -17.89
CA GLY A 126 -9.77 0.13 -17.75
C GLY A 126 -10.21 0.46 -16.34
N HIS A 127 -9.34 0.28 -15.32
CA HIS A 127 -9.65 0.68 -13.96
C HIS A 127 -9.44 2.20 -13.77
N GLU A 128 -10.20 2.82 -12.89
CA GLU A 128 -10.09 4.23 -12.46
C GLU A 128 -9.80 5.22 -13.62
N GLY A 129 -8.69 5.91 -13.55
CA GLY A 129 -8.22 6.89 -14.55
C GLY A 129 -7.45 6.30 -15.72
N ASP A 130 -7.42 4.97 -15.90
CA ASP A 130 -6.71 4.35 -17.02
C ASP A 130 -7.19 4.85 -18.38
N ALA A 131 -6.29 5.46 -19.13
CA ALA A 131 -6.55 6.00 -20.47
C ALA A 131 -6.63 4.84 -21.50
N TRP A 132 -7.56 3.90 -21.31
CA TRP A 132 -7.70 2.73 -22.16
C TRP A 132 -8.51 2.99 -23.43
N LYS A 133 -9.70 3.59 -23.27
CA LYS A 133 -10.61 3.89 -24.38
C LYS A 133 -10.81 5.39 -24.51
N THR A 134 -11.10 5.83 -25.73
CA THR A 134 -11.33 7.26 -26.06
C THR A 134 -12.81 7.60 -26.22
N ARG A 135 -13.69 6.58 -26.10
CA ARG A 135 -15.15 6.69 -26.15
C ARG A 135 -15.78 5.38 -25.69
N PRO A 136 -17.06 5.40 -25.26
CA PRO A 136 -17.85 4.19 -25.04
C PRO A 136 -17.97 3.32 -26.30
N ASP A 137 -18.30 2.04 -26.14
CA ASP A 137 -18.51 1.10 -27.24
C ASP A 137 -19.68 1.56 -28.13
N PRO A 138 -19.44 1.94 -29.40
CA PRO A 138 -20.50 2.43 -30.27
C PRO A 138 -21.55 1.39 -30.65
N SER A 139 -21.25 0.11 -30.44
CA SER A 139 -22.19 -0.99 -30.69
C SER A 139 -23.15 -1.24 -29.52
N TRP A 140 -22.95 -0.56 -28.41
CA TRP A 140 -23.76 -0.70 -27.19
C TRP A 140 -24.33 0.65 -26.74
N ALA A 141 -25.57 0.92 -27.15
CA ALA A 141 -26.26 2.17 -26.84
C ALA A 141 -26.69 2.32 -25.36
N GLY A 142 -26.54 1.26 -24.55
CA GLY A 142 -26.94 1.23 -23.15
C GLY A 142 -25.77 1.40 -22.17
N ALA A 143 -24.61 1.84 -22.63
CA ALA A 143 -23.47 2.09 -21.73
C ALA A 143 -23.86 3.17 -20.71
N PRO A 144 -23.87 2.89 -19.41
CA PRO A 144 -24.24 3.88 -18.40
C PRO A 144 -23.18 4.99 -18.36
N GLY A 145 -23.62 6.24 -18.47
CA GLY A 145 -22.81 7.39 -18.12
C GLY A 145 -22.74 7.49 -16.61
N LEU A 146 -21.58 7.26 -16.02
CA LEU A 146 -21.41 7.18 -14.56
C LEU A 146 -20.96 8.49 -13.90
N GLY A 147 -21.01 9.60 -14.62
CA GLY A 147 -21.18 10.89 -14.00
C GLY A 147 -19.97 11.60 -13.43
N ARG A 148 -18.73 11.26 -13.82
CA ARG A 148 -17.60 12.18 -13.69
C ARG A 148 -17.10 12.56 -15.08
N GLY A 149 -17.81 13.37 -15.82
CA GLY A 149 -17.55 13.76 -17.23
C GLY A 149 -16.13 14.28 -17.59
N HIS A 150 -15.11 13.96 -16.81
CA HIS A 150 -13.71 14.31 -17.02
C HIS A 150 -12.73 13.17 -16.75
N MET A 151 -13.20 11.97 -16.42
CA MET A 151 -12.34 10.82 -16.16
C MET A 151 -12.42 9.82 -17.32
N PRO A 152 -11.29 9.25 -17.76
CA PRO A 152 -11.27 8.21 -18.80
C PRO A 152 -12.10 6.97 -18.46
N TYR A 153 -12.47 6.80 -17.19
CA TYR A 153 -13.25 5.68 -16.72
C TYR A 153 -14.59 5.52 -17.45
N ASP A 154 -15.34 6.59 -17.64
CA ASP A 154 -16.66 6.51 -18.30
C ASP A 154 -16.54 5.96 -19.72
N ASP A 155 -15.51 6.35 -20.47
CA ASP A 155 -15.23 5.82 -21.80
C ASP A 155 -14.87 4.34 -21.77
N SER A 156 -14.05 3.93 -20.82
CA SER A 156 -13.63 2.55 -20.61
C SER A 156 -14.79 1.69 -20.11
N ARG A 157 -15.58 2.20 -19.15
CA ARG A 157 -16.75 1.53 -18.59
C ARG A 157 -17.79 1.16 -19.65
N GLY A 158 -17.94 1.99 -20.68
CA GLY A 158 -18.81 1.72 -21.79
C GLY A 158 -18.48 0.46 -22.61
N TRP A 159 -17.39 -0.23 -22.32
CA TRP A 159 -16.97 -1.50 -22.91
C TRP A 159 -17.22 -2.72 -22.00
N PHE A 160 -17.60 -2.53 -20.73
CA PHE A 160 -17.88 -3.62 -19.80
C PHE A 160 -19.35 -4.04 -19.92
N ARG A 161 -19.62 -5.20 -20.49
CA ARG A 161 -20.97 -5.74 -20.72
C ARG A 161 -21.42 -6.70 -19.63
N GLY A 162 -20.47 -7.37 -18.98
CA GLY A 162 -20.71 -8.32 -17.92
C GLY A 162 -19.64 -8.27 -16.86
N GLU A 163 -19.82 -9.03 -15.78
CA GLU A 163 -18.93 -9.07 -14.63
C GLU A 163 -17.48 -9.39 -15.03
N ALA A 164 -17.30 -10.36 -15.95
CA ALA A 164 -15.99 -10.78 -16.41
C ALA A 164 -15.23 -9.73 -17.24
N ASP A 165 -15.88 -8.62 -17.62
CA ASP A 165 -15.23 -7.54 -18.37
C ASP A 165 -14.59 -6.49 -17.45
N PHE A 166 -14.94 -6.50 -16.16
CA PHE A 166 -14.33 -5.59 -15.18
C PHE A 166 -12.86 -5.95 -14.95
N PRO A 167 -12.00 -4.96 -14.72
CA PRO A 167 -10.56 -5.17 -14.55
C PRO A 167 -10.22 -6.15 -13.44
N GLY A 168 -10.77 -6.00 -12.24
CA GLY A 168 -10.52 -6.88 -11.10
C GLY A 168 -10.84 -8.36 -11.38
N PRO A 169 -12.07 -8.71 -11.84
CA PRO A 169 -12.40 -10.03 -12.34
C PRO A 169 -11.42 -10.60 -13.36
N ARG A 170 -10.95 -9.77 -14.32
CA ARG A 170 -9.95 -10.19 -15.32
C ARG A 170 -8.59 -10.45 -14.72
N THR A 171 -8.16 -9.61 -13.77
CA THR A 171 -6.88 -9.76 -13.06
C THR A 171 -6.84 -11.07 -12.29
N MET A 172 -7.90 -11.38 -11.55
CA MET A 172 -8.00 -12.65 -10.82
C MET A 172 -8.11 -13.86 -11.76
N ALA A 173 -8.86 -13.74 -12.87
CA ALA A 173 -8.93 -14.80 -13.88
C ALA A 173 -7.56 -15.03 -14.54
N ALA A 174 -6.84 -13.98 -14.90
CA ALA A 174 -5.50 -14.07 -15.47
C ALA A 174 -4.50 -14.70 -14.48
N ALA A 175 -4.61 -14.39 -13.19
CA ALA A 175 -3.79 -15.01 -12.15
C ALA A 175 -4.07 -16.51 -12.01
N ALA A 176 -5.35 -16.91 -11.97
CA ALA A 176 -5.74 -18.31 -11.92
C ALA A 176 -5.27 -19.07 -13.17
N GLN A 177 -5.42 -18.48 -14.36
CA GLN A 177 -4.96 -19.07 -15.62
C GLN A 177 -3.43 -19.20 -15.66
N TRP A 178 -2.69 -18.18 -15.18
CA TRP A 178 -1.23 -18.26 -15.11
C TRP A 178 -0.76 -19.43 -14.25
N LEU A 179 -1.43 -19.64 -13.11
CA LEU A 179 -1.14 -20.78 -12.23
C LEU A 179 -1.42 -22.12 -12.92
N ASP A 180 -2.53 -22.23 -13.65
CA ASP A 180 -2.86 -23.44 -14.42
C ASP A 180 -1.85 -23.73 -15.54
N ASP A 181 -1.38 -22.70 -16.24
CA ASP A 181 -0.45 -22.83 -17.35
C ASP A 181 1.00 -23.09 -16.91
N ASN A 182 1.37 -22.67 -15.68
CA ASN A 182 2.76 -22.64 -15.25
C ASN A 182 3.09 -23.56 -14.07
N ALA A 183 2.09 -24.15 -13.41
CA ALA A 183 2.32 -25.10 -12.31
C ALA A 183 3.20 -26.27 -12.77
N GLY A 184 4.29 -26.52 -12.03
CA GLY A 184 5.25 -27.59 -12.34
C GLY A 184 6.21 -27.29 -13.51
N HIS A 185 6.12 -26.16 -14.19
CA HIS A 185 7.00 -25.76 -15.30
C HIS A 185 8.18 -24.88 -14.87
N HIS A 186 8.18 -24.40 -13.65
CA HIS A 186 9.25 -23.58 -13.08
C HIS A 186 9.76 -24.21 -11.79
N ASP A 187 11.09 -24.23 -11.60
CA ASP A 187 11.70 -24.71 -10.36
C ASP A 187 11.32 -23.84 -9.18
N ARG A 188 11.32 -22.52 -9.39
CA ARG A 188 10.95 -21.49 -8.40
C ARG A 188 10.23 -20.34 -9.10
N PHE A 189 9.16 -19.84 -8.48
CA PHE A 189 8.48 -18.66 -9.01
C PHE A 189 8.03 -17.69 -7.90
N PHE A 190 7.85 -16.44 -8.32
CA PHE A 190 7.23 -15.36 -7.58
C PHE A 190 6.10 -14.76 -8.43
N LEU A 191 4.86 -14.96 -8.02
CA LEU A 191 3.69 -14.33 -8.63
C LEU A 191 3.23 -13.17 -7.75
N PHE A 192 3.18 -11.96 -8.34
CA PHE A 192 2.60 -10.80 -7.70
C PHE A 192 1.29 -10.44 -8.41
N VAL A 193 0.15 -10.66 -7.74
CA VAL A 193 -1.17 -10.23 -8.16
C VAL A 193 -1.44 -8.91 -7.47
N ASP A 194 -1.36 -7.82 -8.21
CA ASP A 194 -1.59 -6.47 -7.73
C ASP A 194 -2.96 -6.01 -8.25
N GLU A 195 -3.97 -6.32 -7.45
CA GLU A 195 -5.37 -6.11 -7.71
C GLU A 195 -5.83 -4.77 -7.15
N PHE A 196 -6.41 -3.92 -7.99
CA PHE A 196 -6.79 -2.57 -7.59
C PHE A 196 -8.15 -2.51 -6.86
N ASP A 197 -9.00 -3.52 -6.95
CA ASP A 197 -10.22 -3.59 -6.14
C ASP A 197 -9.89 -3.97 -4.68
N PRO A 198 -10.64 -3.44 -3.69
CA PRO A 198 -11.86 -2.64 -3.78
C PRO A 198 -11.66 -1.11 -3.79
N HIS A 199 -10.54 -0.59 -4.33
CA HIS A 199 -10.37 0.85 -4.59
C HIS A 199 -11.55 1.41 -5.40
N GLU A 200 -11.84 2.72 -5.30
CA GLU A 200 -12.79 3.36 -6.19
C GLU A 200 -12.31 3.37 -7.66
N PRO A 201 -13.21 3.37 -8.61
CA PRO A 201 -14.67 3.48 -8.50
C PRO A 201 -15.32 2.20 -7.95
N PHE A 202 -16.27 2.35 -7.02
CA PHE A 202 -16.99 1.23 -6.42
C PHE A 202 -18.07 0.68 -7.37
N ASP A 203 -17.75 0.64 -8.65
CA ASP A 203 -18.65 0.20 -9.72
C ASP A 203 -18.64 -1.32 -9.84
N THR A 204 -19.82 -1.87 -9.85
CA THR A 204 -20.06 -3.31 -10.00
C THR A 204 -21.34 -3.57 -10.80
N PRO A 205 -21.44 -4.70 -11.52
CA PRO A 205 -22.70 -5.14 -12.10
C PRO A 205 -23.60 -5.79 -11.04
N GLU A 206 -24.84 -6.07 -11.43
CA GLU A 206 -25.69 -6.96 -10.64
C GLU A 206 -25.12 -8.40 -10.64
N PRO A 207 -25.28 -9.15 -9.54
CA PRO A 207 -26.08 -8.83 -8.34
C PRO A 207 -25.32 -8.02 -7.27
N TRP A 208 -24.07 -7.62 -7.52
CA TRP A 208 -23.22 -6.96 -6.54
C TRP A 208 -23.64 -5.52 -6.26
N ALA A 209 -24.11 -4.81 -7.31
CA ALA A 209 -24.46 -3.39 -7.21
C ALA A 209 -25.57 -3.12 -6.19
N SER A 210 -26.58 -4.00 -6.10
CA SER A 210 -27.71 -3.88 -5.18
C SER A 210 -27.59 -4.74 -3.92
N LYS A 211 -26.53 -5.55 -3.78
CA LYS A 211 -26.40 -6.58 -2.73
C LYS A 211 -26.63 -6.05 -1.31
N TYR A 212 -26.10 -4.89 -0.99
CA TYR A 212 -26.15 -4.34 0.37
C TYR A 212 -27.09 -3.15 0.54
N ASP A 213 -27.68 -2.67 -0.55
CA ASP A 213 -28.65 -1.58 -0.52
C ASP A 213 -29.70 -1.73 -1.66
N PRO A 214 -30.50 -2.81 -1.64
CA PRO A 214 -31.47 -3.10 -2.69
C PRO A 214 -32.62 -2.08 -2.79
N GLU A 215 -32.78 -1.24 -1.77
CA GLU A 215 -33.81 -0.18 -1.74
C GLU A 215 -33.32 1.16 -2.31
N TRP A 216 -32.12 1.21 -2.86
CA TRP A 216 -31.59 2.42 -3.48
C TRP A 216 -32.18 2.61 -4.89
N GLU A 217 -32.91 3.71 -5.08
CA GLU A 217 -33.52 4.05 -6.37
C GLU A 217 -32.75 5.13 -7.16
N GLY A 218 -31.67 5.67 -6.57
CA GLY A 218 -30.84 6.70 -7.20
C GLY A 218 -29.76 6.15 -8.14
N PRO A 219 -28.94 7.02 -8.73
CA PRO A 219 -27.77 6.58 -9.51
C PRO A 219 -26.79 5.81 -8.60
N HIS A 220 -26.14 4.79 -9.15
CA HIS A 220 -25.11 4.04 -8.42
C HIS A 220 -23.96 4.98 -8.04
N LEU A 221 -23.75 5.19 -6.74
CA LEU A 221 -22.71 6.08 -6.24
C LEU A 221 -21.41 5.29 -6.09
N ILE A 222 -20.46 5.56 -6.95
CA ILE A 222 -19.21 4.81 -7.06
C ILE A 222 -17.97 5.60 -6.66
N TRP A 223 -18.11 6.91 -6.44
CA TRP A 223 -17.00 7.79 -6.06
C TRP A 223 -17.28 8.44 -4.71
N PRO A 224 -16.49 8.18 -3.66
CA PRO A 224 -16.62 8.89 -2.40
C PRO A 224 -16.12 10.33 -2.52
N PRO A 225 -16.68 11.27 -1.73
CA PRO A 225 -16.06 12.59 -1.61
C PRO A 225 -14.74 12.45 -0.84
N TYR A 226 -13.64 13.01 -1.39
CA TYR A 226 -12.33 12.97 -0.71
C TYR A 226 -12.23 14.07 0.33
N MET A 227 -12.95 13.92 1.45
CA MET A 227 -12.98 14.95 2.48
C MET A 227 -13.41 14.42 3.86
N GLN A 228 -13.13 15.21 4.87
CA GLN A 228 -13.71 15.08 6.20
C GLN A 228 -14.91 16.03 6.35
N GLY A 229 -15.96 15.56 7.05
CA GLY A 229 -17.16 16.35 7.29
C GLY A 229 -18.09 16.41 6.08
N ALA A 230 -18.15 15.37 5.25
CA ALA A 230 -18.97 15.36 4.05
C ALA A 230 -20.47 15.40 4.38
N ILE A 231 -20.89 14.68 5.41
CA ILE A 231 -22.27 14.67 5.90
C ILE A 231 -22.58 15.96 6.65
N GLU A 232 -21.69 16.36 7.57
CA GLU A 232 -21.83 17.60 8.35
C GLU A 232 -22.00 18.82 7.46
N LYS A 233 -21.23 18.90 6.35
CA LYS A 233 -21.27 20.02 5.39
C LYS A 233 -22.36 19.87 4.32
N GLY A 234 -23.14 18.80 4.36
CA GLY A 234 -24.21 18.55 3.40
C GLY A 234 -23.74 18.26 1.96
N VAL A 235 -22.49 17.81 1.79
CA VAL A 235 -21.96 17.38 0.48
C VAL A 235 -22.61 16.09 0.04
N ILE A 236 -22.83 15.16 0.99
CA ILE A 236 -23.65 13.96 0.82
C ILE A 236 -24.65 13.85 1.97
N THR A 237 -25.80 13.24 1.67
CA THR A 237 -26.80 12.92 2.68
C THR A 237 -26.44 11.62 3.41
N GLN A 238 -27.03 11.37 4.58
CA GLN A 238 -26.92 10.09 5.29
C GLN A 238 -27.35 8.89 4.40
N ARG A 239 -28.37 9.09 3.55
CA ARG A 239 -28.85 8.06 2.64
C ARG A 239 -27.83 7.74 1.53
N GLN A 240 -27.17 8.77 0.98
CA GLN A 240 -26.08 8.63 0.01
C GLN A 240 -24.84 8.01 0.63
N ALA A 241 -24.51 8.38 1.87
CA ALA A 241 -23.41 7.79 2.62
C ALA A 241 -23.59 6.27 2.79
N ARG A 242 -24.82 5.81 3.11
CA ARG A 242 -25.16 4.38 3.19
C ARG A 242 -24.93 3.70 1.83
N GLN A 243 -25.40 4.32 0.72
CA GLN A 243 -25.22 3.78 -0.62
C GLN A 243 -23.75 3.68 -1.03
N LEU A 244 -22.94 4.70 -0.78
CA LEU A 244 -21.49 4.66 -1.05
C LEU A 244 -20.81 3.50 -0.31
N ARG A 245 -21.20 3.31 0.96
CA ARG A 245 -20.68 2.21 1.77
C ARG A 245 -21.13 0.85 1.23
N ALA A 246 -22.38 0.73 0.81
CA ALA A 246 -22.92 -0.46 0.17
C ALA A 246 -22.25 -0.77 -1.17
N SER A 247 -21.94 0.26 -1.98
CA SER A 247 -21.19 0.10 -3.23
C SER A 247 -19.79 -0.47 -3.01
N TYR A 248 -19.06 0.02 -2.00
CA TYR A 248 -17.78 -0.57 -1.58
C TYR A 248 -17.96 -2.05 -1.16
N GLY A 249 -18.99 -2.35 -0.37
CA GLY A 249 -19.29 -3.73 0.06
C GLY A 249 -19.59 -4.67 -1.10
N GLY A 250 -20.36 -4.20 -2.10
CA GLY A 250 -20.62 -4.93 -3.33
C GLY A 250 -19.34 -5.25 -4.09
N LYS A 251 -18.46 -4.26 -4.23
CA LYS A 251 -17.15 -4.41 -4.87
C LYS A 251 -16.25 -5.38 -4.11
N LEU A 252 -16.17 -5.25 -2.79
CA LEU A 252 -15.42 -6.16 -1.93
C LEU A 252 -15.91 -7.61 -2.07
N SER A 253 -17.22 -7.83 -2.07
CA SER A 253 -17.77 -9.20 -2.23
C SER A 253 -17.57 -9.75 -3.64
N MET A 254 -17.60 -8.91 -4.68
CA MET A 254 -17.28 -9.32 -6.05
C MET A 254 -15.82 -9.78 -6.16
N ILE A 255 -14.87 -9.00 -5.65
CA ILE A 255 -13.47 -9.38 -5.75
C ILE A 255 -13.14 -10.57 -4.84
N ASP A 256 -13.79 -10.72 -3.69
CA ASP A 256 -13.68 -11.91 -2.86
C ASP A 256 -14.14 -13.17 -3.63
N HIS A 257 -15.25 -13.08 -4.40
CA HIS A 257 -15.69 -14.17 -5.25
C HIS A 257 -14.62 -14.57 -6.28
N TRP A 258 -14.00 -13.59 -6.93
CA TRP A 258 -12.97 -13.86 -7.94
C TRP A 258 -11.64 -14.31 -7.34
N LEU A 259 -11.29 -13.84 -6.14
CA LEU A 259 -10.18 -14.38 -5.35
C LEU A 259 -10.33 -15.89 -5.13
N GLY A 260 -11.56 -16.37 -4.93
CA GLY A 260 -11.85 -17.80 -4.81
C GLY A 260 -11.28 -18.62 -5.97
N LYS A 261 -11.30 -18.10 -7.21
CA LYS A 261 -10.75 -18.79 -8.39
C LYS A 261 -9.24 -18.94 -8.33
N VAL A 262 -8.53 -17.93 -7.78
CA VAL A 262 -7.08 -18.00 -7.58
C VAL A 262 -6.74 -19.02 -6.49
N LEU A 263 -7.48 -19.00 -5.37
CA LEU A 263 -7.30 -19.97 -4.29
C LEU A 263 -7.55 -21.41 -4.77
N ASP A 264 -8.59 -21.61 -5.57
CA ASP A 264 -8.91 -22.91 -6.15
C ASP A 264 -7.83 -23.35 -7.17
N ALA A 265 -7.21 -22.40 -7.92
CA ALA A 265 -6.09 -22.71 -8.79
C ALA A 265 -4.86 -23.17 -8.02
N ILE A 266 -4.55 -22.54 -6.89
CA ILE A 266 -3.45 -22.97 -6.00
C ILE A 266 -3.68 -24.40 -5.51
N GLU A 267 -4.91 -24.73 -5.11
CA GLU A 267 -5.27 -26.06 -4.58
C GLU A 267 -5.25 -27.14 -5.65
N ARG A 268 -5.95 -26.93 -6.79
CA ARG A 268 -6.02 -27.94 -7.87
C ARG A 268 -4.69 -28.24 -8.55
N ASN A 269 -3.75 -27.28 -8.50
CA ASN A 269 -2.40 -27.46 -9.04
C ASN A 269 -1.41 -28.00 -7.98
N GLY A 270 -1.86 -28.33 -6.78
CA GLY A 270 -1.02 -28.91 -5.71
C GLY A 270 0.05 -27.96 -5.18
N LEU A 271 -0.09 -26.64 -5.39
CA LEU A 271 0.91 -25.64 -5.00
C LEU A 271 0.91 -25.33 -3.50
N ALA A 272 -0.11 -25.74 -2.77
CA ALA A 272 -0.25 -25.45 -1.33
C ALA A 272 0.88 -26.03 -0.47
N GLU A 273 1.58 -27.07 -0.94
CA GLU A 273 2.62 -27.79 -0.18
C GLU A 273 4.01 -27.13 -0.25
N ASP A 274 4.26 -26.28 -1.25
CA ASP A 274 5.58 -25.68 -1.50
C ASP A 274 5.54 -24.18 -1.86
N THR A 275 4.38 -23.55 -1.70
CA THR A 275 4.16 -22.15 -2.06
C THR A 275 3.66 -21.35 -0.87
N VAL A 276 4.38 -20.29 -0.52
CA VAL A 276 3.93 -19.28 0.44
C VAL A 276 2.89 -18.39 -0.24
N VAL A 277 1.75 -18.18 0.39
CA VAL A 277 0.74 -17.23 -0.09
C VAL A 277 0.58 -16.11 0.94
N ILE A 278 0.81 -14.88 0.50
CA ILE A 278 0.69 -13.65 1.30
C ILE A 278 -0.49 -12.87 0.74
N LEU A 279 -1.50 -12.62 1.57
CA LEU A 279 -2.60 -11.73 1.27
C LEU A 279 -2.45 -10.47 2.10
N CYS A 280 -2.37 -9.33 1.43
CA CYS A 280 -2.12 -8.04 2.05
C CYS A 280 -2.88 -6.91 1.32
N THR A 281 -2.72 -5.71 1.82
CA THR A 281 -3.13 -4.46 1.17
C THR A 281 -2.03 -3.43 1.33
N ASP A 282 -2.12 -2.37 0.58
CA ASP A 282 -1.25 -1.19 0.68
C ASP A 282 -1.67 -0.26 1.82
N HIS A 283 -2.95 0.02 1.96
CA HIS A 283 -3.58 0.81 3.03
C HIS A 283 -5.09 0.50 3.12
N GLY A 284 -5.73 1.03 4.16
CA GLY A 284 -7.19 1.00 4.26
C GLY A 284 -7.89 2.11 3.46
N HIS A 285 -9.17 2.29 3.74
CA HIS A 285 -10.02 3.29 3.09
C HIS A 285 -11.08 3.79 4.07
N TYR A 286 -11.32 5.11 4.14
CA TYR A 286 -12.39 5.66 4.96
C TYR A 286 -13.72 5.59 4.24
N LEU A 287 -14.71 5.01 4.90
CA LEU A 287 -16.07 4.82 4.41
C LEU A 287 -17.11 5.47 5.32
N GLY A 288 -16.76 6.61 5.93
CA GLY A 288 -17.61 7.39 6.84
C GLY A 288 -17.16 7.36 8.30
N GLU A 289 -16.12 6.60 8.65
CA GLU A 289 -15.52 6.64 9.98
C GLU A 289 -15.04 8.08 10.29
N LYS A 290 -15.46 8.65 11.41
CA LYS A 290 -15.21 10.06 11.80
C LYS A 290 -15.69 11.08 10.75
N ASP A 291 -16.73 10.75 9.95
CA ASP A 291 -17.19 11.49 8.77
C ASP A 291 -16.04 11.78 7.78
N ILE A 292 -15.13 10.81 7.62
CA ILE A 292 -14.04 10.85 6.65
C ILE A 292 -14.38 9.90 5.50
N TRP A 293 -14.15 10.35 4.28
CA TRP A 293 -14.44 9.61 3.05
C TRP A 293 -13.22 9.63 2.11
N GLY A 294 -12.93 8.50 1.48
CA GLY A 294 -11.75 8.37 0.63
C GLY A 294 -10.45 8.36 1.44
N LYS A 295 -9.41 8.98 0.91
CA LYS A 295 -8.08 9.11 1.52
C LYS A 295 -7.65 10.58 1.55
N PRO A 296 -8.42 11.48 2.20
CA PRO A 296 -8.12 12.91 2.20
C PRO A 296 -6.90 13.22 3.07
N GLY A 297 -6.46 14.48 3.02
CA GLY A 297 -5.36 14.98 3.85
C GLY A 297 -5.71 15.09 5.35
N VAL A 298 -6.03 13.98 5.98
CA VAL A 298 -6.29 13.84 7.43
C VAL A 298 -5.19 13.02 8.08
N PRO A 299 -5.05 13.02 9.41
CA PRO A 299 -4.14 12.11 10.10
C PRO A 299 -4.44 10.65 9.71
N ILE A 300 -3.40 9.82 9.66
CA ILE A 300 -3.54 8.40 9.35
C ILE A 300 -4.11 7.71 10.60
N TYR A 301 -5.45 7.58 10.68
CA TYR A 301 -6.11 6.82 11.73
C TYR A 301 -5.98 5.30 11.49
N GLN A 302 -6.39 4.48 12.49
CA GLN A 302 -6.35 3.01 12.38
C GLN A 302 -7.05 2.50 11.13
N THR A 303 -8.17 3.09 10.74
CA THR A 303 -8.91 2.71 9.52
C THR A 303 -8.05 2.75 8.25
N LEU A 304 -7.11 3.71 8.15
CA LEU A 304 -6.22 3.84 6.98
C LEU A 304 -4.90 3.09 7.18
N GLY A 305 -4.32 3.16 8.38
CA GLY A 305 -2.95 2.71 8.64
C GLY A 305 -2.82 1.29 9.20
N HIS A 306 -3.83 0.79 9.90
CA HIS A 306 -3.84 -0.56 10.49
C HIS A 306 -4.52 -1.53 9.51
N ILE A 307 -3.72 -2.29 8.80
CA ILE A 307 -4.11 -3.04 7.61
C ILE A 307 -4.09 -4.55 7.84
N PRO A 308 -4.85 -5.34 7.06
CA PRO A 308 -4.80 -6.80 7.13
C PRO A 308 -3.50 -7.36 6.54
N LEU A 309 -3.00 -8.42 7.17
CA LEU A 309 -1.97 -9.29 6.64
C LEU A 309 -2.28 -10.73 7.06
N MET A 310 -2.33 -11.63 6.08
CA MET A 310 -2.50 -13.06 6.29
C MET A 310 -1.46 -13.82 5.48
N ILE A 311 -0.76 -14.76 6.11
CA ILE A 311 0.30 -15.56 5.46
C ILE A 311 0.00 -17.03 5.64
N ARG A 312 -0.21 -17.75 4.54
CA ARG A 312 -0.20 -19.21 4.52
C ARG A 312 1.21 -19.68 4.18
N TRP A 313 1.84 -20.31 5.15
CA TRP A 313 3.21 -20.82 5.01
C TRP A 313 3.21 -22.34 5.10
N PRO A 314 3.68 -23.08 4.10
CA PRO A 314 3.71 -24.54 4.12
C PRO A 314 4.38 -25.10 5.38
N GLY A 315 3.66 -25.98 6.09
CA GLY A 315 4.18 -26.59 7.31
C GLY A 315 4.05 -25.77 8.59
N VAL A 316 3.54 -24.55 8.52
CA VAL A 316 3.14 -23.74 9.69
C VAL A 316 1.66 -23.95 9.96
N GLU A 317 1.30 -24.20 11.22
CA GLU A 317 -0.10 -24.32 11.63
C GLU A 317 -0.77 -22.93 11.59
N PRO A 318 -2.01 -22.84 11.11
CA PRO A 318 -2.78 -21.60 11.11
C PRO A 318 -2.90 -21.02 12.52
N GLY A 319 -2.88 -19.70 12.64
CA GLY A 319 -2.96 -19.06 13.94
C GLY A 319 -3.11 -17.55 13.90
N VAL A 320 -2.90 -16.94 15.06
CA VAL A 320 -2.95 -15.49 15.24
C VAL A 320 -1.59 -15.01 15.73
N CYS A 321 -1.07 -13.96 15.10
CA CYS A 321 0.17 -13.30 15.49
C CYS A 321 -0.12 -11.85 15.90
N ASP A 322 0.12 -11.53 17.18
CA ASP A 322 -0.10 -10.18 17.73
C ASP A 322 1.17 -9.30 17.70
N ALA A 323 2.24 -9.78 17.09
CA ALA A 323 3.46 -8.99 16.93
C ALA A 323 3.22 -7.77 16.05
N LEU A 324 3.90 -6.67 16.39
CA LEU A 324 3.91 -5.46 15.59
C LEU A 324 4.71 -5.68 14.30
N THR A 325 4.10 -5.40 13.15
CA THR A 325 4.69 -5.61 11.82
C THR A 325 4.30 -4.50 10.84
N THR A 326 5.03 -4.37 9.72
CA THR A 326 4.75 -3.32 8.72
C THR A 326 5.07 -3.80 7.29
N SER A 327 4.62 -3.05 6.28
CA SER A 327 4.73 -3.41 4.85
C SER A 327 6.13 -3.82 4.41
N VAL A 328 7.18 -3.15 4.88
CA VAL A 328 8.58 -3.51 4.55
C VAL A 328 9.01 -4.88 5.11
N ASP A 329 8.28 -5.44 6.07
CA ASP A 329 8.55 -6.78 6.60
C ASP A 329 8.10 -7.88 5.63
N VAL A 330 7.11 -7.60 4.78
CA VAL A 330 6.72 -8.49 3.69
C VAL A 330 7.90 -8.65 2.72
N HIS A 331 8.55 -7.54 2.35
CA HIS A 331 9.77 -7.55 1.55
C HIS A 331 10.87 -8.43 2.17
N ALA A 332 11.23 -8.17 3.44
CA ALA A 332 12.27 -8.92 4.13
C ALA A 332 11.92 -10.42 4.25
N THR A 333 10.63 -10.75 4.38
CA THR A 333 10.15 -12.14 4.43
C THR A 333 10.32 -12.85 3.06
N LEU A 334 10.06 -12.15 1.95
CA LEU A 334 10.29 -12.68 0.62
C LEU A 334 11.79 -12.85 0.33
N MET A 335 12.62 -11.90 0.76
CA MET A 335 14.09 -12.01 0.65
C MET A 335 14.61 -13.25 1.39
N ASP A 336 14.13 -13.48 2.61
CA ASP A 336 14.49 -14.64 3.45
C ASP A 336 14.02 -15.95 2.80
N LEU A 337 12.76 -16.01 2.33
CA LEU A 337 12.20 -17.17 1.64
C LEU A 337 13.07 -17.60 0.45
N PHE A 338 13.46 -16.65 -0.38
CA PHE A 338 14.22 -16.94 -1.60
C PHE A 338 15.74 -17.02 -1.40
N GLY A 339 16.22 -16.66 -0.20
CA GLY A 339 17.65 -16.67 0.14
C GLY A 339 18.44 -15.64 -0.67
N VAL A 340 17.82 -14.47 -0.94
CA VAL A 340 18.45 -13.37 -1.69
C VAL A 340 18.74 -12.17 -0.80
N THR A 341 19.66 -11.31 -1.21
CA THR A 341 20.03 -10.10 -0.49
C THR A 341 20.03 -8.93 -1.44
N GLN A 342 19.68 -7.74 -0.94
CA GLN A 342 19.74 -6.51 -1.71
C GLN A 342 21.01 -5.72 -1.43
N ARG A 343 21.38 -4.90 -2.42
CA ARG A 343 22.52 -4.00 -2.35
C ARG A 343 22.20 -2.75 -1.53
N GLN A 344 21.01 -2.17 -1.73
CA GLN A 344 20.60 -0.95 -1.03
C GLN A 344 20.08 -1.25 0.38
N ARG A 345 19.88 -0.19 1.16
CA ARG A 345 19.26 -0.27 2.48
C ARG A 345 17.85 -0.85 2.45
N THR A 346 17.51 -1.60 3.49
CA THR A 346 16.16 -2.07 3.77
C THR A 346 15.81 -1.81 5.23
N HIS A 347 14.54 -1.63 5.54
CA HIS A 347 14.05 -1.37 6.90
C HIS A 347 13.18 -2.51 7.44
N GLY A 348 12.95 -3.54 6.62
CA GLY A 348 12.14 -4.70 6.96
C GLY A 348 12.84 -5.69 7.88
N GLN A 349 12.04 -6.46 8.61
CA GLN A 349 12.45 -7.62 9.39
C GLN A 349 11.67 -8.84 8.89
N SER A 350 12.35 -9.96 8.65
CA SER A 350 11.68 -11.19 8.22
C SER A 350 10.66 -11.65 9.26
N LEU A 351 9.47 -12.02 8.79
CA LEU A 351 8.39 -12.57 9.61
C LEU A 351 8.52 -14.08 9.82
N VAL A 352 9.49 -14.74 9.18
CA VAL A 352 9.71 -16.20 9.29
C VAL A 352 9.89 -16.65 10.74
N PRO A 353 10.65 -15.96 11.61
CA PRO A 353 10.76 -16.34 13.02
C PRO A 353 9.43 -16.28 13.78
N LEU A 354 8.54 -15.32 13.45
CA LEU A 354 7.19 -15.26 14.04
C LEU A 354 6.33 -16.44 13.56
N LEU A 355 6.33 -16.70 12.26
CA LEU A 355 5.56 -17.78 11.65
C LEU A 355 5.95 -19.15 12.20
N ARG A 356 7.23 -19.37 12.49
CA ARG A 356 7.75 -20.61 13.06
C ARG A 356 7.66 -20.69 14.58
N GLY A 357 7.20 -19.64 15.26
CA GLY A 357 7.18 -19.57 16.72
C GLY A 357 8.57 -19.49 17.37
N GLU A 358 9.59 -19.11 16.61
CA GLU A 358 10.99 -18.94 17.06
C GLU A 358 11.21 -17.60 17.78
N ALA A 359 10.34 -16.61 17.50
CA ALA A 359 10.36 -15.30 18.14
C ALA A 359 8.93 -14.85 18.45
N ALA A 360 8.77 -14.10 19.55
CA ALA A 360 7.49 -13.46 19.90
C ALA A 360 7.32 -12.09 19.24
N ARG A 361 8.42 -11.46 18.80
CA ARG A 361 8.44 -10.14 18.13
C ARG A 361 9.66 -10.00 17.24
N VAL A 362 9.55 -9.14 16.24
CA VAL A 362 10.66 -8.77 15.33
C VAL A 362 10.98 -7.28 15.43
N ARG A 363 10.07 -6.48 15.98
CA ARG A 363 10.24 -5.03 16.18
C ARG A 363 9.40 -4.51 17.34
N ASP A 364 9.80 -3.38 17.91
CA ASP A 364 9.10 -2.70 19.01
C ASP A 364 8.33 -1.45 18.53
N TRP A 365 8.49 -1.08 17.26
CA TRP A 365 7.86 0.09 16.65
C TRP A 365 7.65 -0.09 15.15
N VAL A 366 6.71 0.66 14.61
CA VAL A 366 6.54 0.90 13.17
C VAL A 366 6.41 2.39 12.90
N LEU A 367 6.86 2.83 11.73
CA LEU A 367 6.57 4.16 11.20
C LEU A 367 5.58 4.05 10.05
N THR A 368 4.66 5.01 9.99
CA THR A 368 3.77 5.20 8.84
C THR A 368 3.69 6.69 8.51
N GLY A 369 3.57 7.02 7.23
CA GLY A 369 3.51 8.41 6.81
C GLY A 369 3.32 8.62 5.32
N VAL A 370 2.98 9.87 5.00
CA VAL A 370 3.04 10.42 3.64
C VAL A 370 4.16 11.44 3.62
N TRP A 371 4.95 11.46 2.55
CA TRP A 371 6.01 12.43 2.41
C TRP A 371 5.49 13.87 2.60
N GLY A 372 6.23 14.64 3.41
CA GLY A 372 5.89 16.03 3.70
C GLY A 372 4.75 16.22 4.70
N ARG A 373 4.16 15.16 5.26
CA ARG A 373 3.09 15.21 6.28
C ARG A 373 3.59 14.79 7.66
N GLU A 374 2.65 14.50 8.57
CA GLU A 374 2.96 13.95 9.88
C GLU A 374 3.72 12.63 9.75
N VAL A 375 4.66 12.38 10.67
CA VAL A 375 5.29 11.08 10.85
C VAL A 375 4.64 10.39 12.03
N HIS A 376 4.06 9.22 11.78
CA HIS A 376 3.38 8.43 12.79
C HIS A 376 4.29 7.33 13.32
N LEU A 377 4.51 7.33 14.63
CA LEU A 377 5.14 6.26 15.39
C LEU A 377 4.07 5.42 16.06
N VAL A 378 4.03 4.12 15.79
CA VAL A 378 3.17 3.17 16.48
C VAL A 378 4.03 2.24 17.30
N THR A 379 3.67 2.05 18.56
CA THR A 379 4.27 1.11 19.50
C THR A 379 3.21 0.10 19.97
N GLU A 380 3.54 -0.74 20.92
CA GLU A 380 2.59 -1.71 21.47
C GLU A 380 1.32 -1.03 22.04
N ARG A 381 1.47 0.15 22.66
CA ARG A 381 0.38 0.87 23.30
C ARG A 381 0.03 2.19 22.65
N TRP A 382 1.04 2.92 22.14
CA TRP A 382 0.88 4.30 21.75
C TRP A 382 0.93 4.46 20.24
N LYS A 383 0.12 5.37 19.72
CA LYS A 383 0.27 5.92 18.38
C LYS A 383 0.47 7.43 18.49
N TYR A 384 1.63 7.86 18.07
CA TYR A 384 2.06 9.25 18.11
C TYR A 384 2.30 9.79 16.70
N ALA A 385 1.49 10.75 16.27
CA ALA A 385 1.66 11.48 15.02
C ALA A 385 2.36 12.81 15.31
N ARG A 386 3.60 12.93 14.92
CA ARG A 386 4.36 14.17 15.02
C ARG A 386 4.13 15.01 13.76
N GLY A 387 3.35 16.09 13.91
CA GLY A 387 3.16 17.09 12.88
C GLY A 387 4.33 18.08 12.81
N PRO A 388 4.42 18.85 11.72
CA PRO A 388 5.41 19.91 11.62
C PRO A 388 5.17 21.01 12.64
N VAL A 389 6.25 21.66 13.04
CA VAL A 389 6.22 22.88 13.85
C VAL A 389 6.31 24.09 12.93
N GLY A 390 5.38 25.03 13.03
CA GLY A 390 5.34 26.21 12.15
C GLY A 390 4.86 25.91 10.73
N ALA A 391 5.60 26.34 9.73
CA ALA A 391 5.18 26.39 8.32
C ALA A 391 5.38 25.07 7.53
N ASN A 392 5.58 23.94 8.17
CA ASN A 392 5.93 22.67 7.50
C ASN A 392 7.15 22.79 6.57
N ALA A 393 8.17 23.47 7.02
CA ALA A 393 9.42 23.69 6.31
C ALA A 393 10.63 23.50 7.27
N PRO A 394 11.80 23.16 6.72
CA PRO A 394 12.04 22.86 5.32
C PRO A 394 11.53 21.49 4.90
N LEU A 395 11.19 21.34 3.62
CA LEU A 395 11.01 20.05 2.99
C LEU A 395 12.22 19.72 2.13
N SER A 396 12.53 18.43 1.97
CA SER A 396 13.54 18.00 1.00
C SER A 396 13.10 16.73 0.29
N MET A 397 13.48 16.58 -0.97
CA MET A 397 13.24 15.39 -1.77
C MET A 397 14.53 14.99 -2.48
N LEU A 398 14.84 13.69 -2.42
CA LEU A 398 15.98 13.08 -3.09
C LEU A 398 15.45 12.14 -4.18
N SER A 399 15.80 12.41 -5.44
CA SER A 399 15.29 11.59 -6.56
C SER A 399 16.20 11.74 -7.79
N ASN A 400 16.40 10.67 -8.55
CA ASN A 400 16.99 10.75 -9.89
C ASN A 400 15.96 10.57 -11.01
N ARG A 401 14.68 10.35 -10.66
CA ARG A 401 13.54 10.41 -11.56
C ARG A 401 12.53 11.43 -11.05
N TRP A 402 12.62 12.65 -11.56
CA TRP A 402 11.79 13.76 -11.11
C TRP A 402 10.37 13.64 -11.70
N SER A 403 9.61 12.66 -11.19
CA SER A 403 8.25 12.37 -11.63
C SER A 403 7.33 12.08 -10.45
N THR A 404 6.04 12.30 -10.63
CA THR A 404 4.99 11.94 -9.67
C THR A 404 3.72 11.59 -10.42
N MET A 405 2.74 11.03 -9.71
CA MET A 405 1.44 10.71 -10.27
C MET A 405 0.88 11.86 -11.10
N PRO A 406 0.48 11.63 -12.37
CA PRO A 406 -0.22 12.64 -13.15
C PRO A 406 -1.57 12.87 -12.49
N THR A 407 -1.89 14.12 -12.18
CA THR A 407 -3.21 14.44 -11.68
C THR A 407 -4.02 15.02 -12.84
N HIS A 408 -5.14 14.41 -13.17
CA HIS A 408 -6.08 14.98 -14.14
C HIS A 408 -6.64 16.34 -13.70
N VAL A 409 -6.36 16.72 -12.45
CA VAL A 409 -6.87 17.92 -11.79
C VAL A 409 -5.78 19.00 -11.66
N VAL A 410 -4.49 18.61 -11.70
CA VAL A 410 -3.37 19.51 -11.43
C VAL A 410 -2.33 19.36 -12.55
N ASP A 411 -1.89 20.46 -13.12
CA ASP A 411 -0.78 20.48 -14.09
C ASP A 411 0.46 19.77 -13.50
N LYS A 412 1.18 19.01 -14.33
CA LYS A 412 2.34 18.22 -13.90
C LYS A 412 3.42 19.03 -13.19
N HIS A 413 3.64 20.29 -13.61
CA HIS A 413 4.62 21.18 -12.99
C HIS A 413 4.11 21.77 -11.67
N VAL A 414 2.79 21.81 -11.50
CA VAL A 414 2.16 22.15 -10.24
C VAL A 414 2.17 20.94 -9.30
N ALA A 415 1.96 19.73 -9.82
CA ALA A 415 2.02 18.50 -9.01
C ALA A 415 3.42 18.27 -8.44
N LEU A 416 4.47 18.51 -9.24
CA LEU A 416 5.88 18.41 -8.83
C LEU A 416 6.66 19.61 -9.44
N PRO A 417 6.92 20.68 -8.65
CA PRO A 417 7.73 21.81 -9.09
C PRO A 417 9.11 21.35 -9.57
N LEU A 418 9.61 21.96 -10.64
CA LEU A 418 10.95 21.66 -11.15
C LEU A 418 12.01 22.01 -10.10
N PRO A 419 13.16 21.29 -10.09
CA PRO A 419 14.30 21.67 -9.27
C PRO A 419 14.76 23.09 -9.63
N ASP A 420 15.11 23.86 -8.62
CA ASP A 420 15.62 25.22 -8.76
C ASP A 420 17.12 25.33 -8.47
N HIS A 421 17.66 26.55 -8.37
CA HIS A 421 19.07 26.82 -8.12
C HIS A 421 19.61 26.31 -6.78
N ARG A 422 18.73 25.86 -5.87
CA ARG A 422 19.08 25.25 -4.57
C ARG A 422 19.30 23.75 -4.69
N ALA A 423 18.92 23.16 -5.83
CA ALA A 423 19.13 21.73 -6.05
C ALA A 423 20.62 21.40 -6.13
N VAL A 424 21.03 20.36 -5.44
CA VAL A 424 22.40 19.84 -5.47
C VAL A 424 22.40 18.36 -5.84
N LEU A 425 23.53 17.85 -6.29
CA LEU A 425 23.73 16.41 -6.40
C LEU A 425 24.13 15.86 -5.03
N ASP A 426 23.42 14.84 -4.62
CA ASP A 426 23.61 14.11 -3.36
C ASP A 426 23.48 12.61 -3.63
N ALA A 427 23.44 11.79 -2.61
CA ALA A 427 23.21 10.35 -2.71
C ALA A 427 22.22 9.88 -1.64
N MET A 428 21.46 8.84 -1.95
CA MET A 428 20.62 8.16 -0.94
C MET A 428 21.53 7.41 0.06
N PRO A 429 21.12 7.25 1.33
CA PRO A 429 21.86 6.44 2.28
C PRO A 429 22.18 5.05 1.73
N GLY A 430 23.44 4.65 1.79
CA GLY A 430 23.90 3.36 1.28
C GLY A 430 24.10 3.25 -0.24
N SER A 431 24.02 4.37 -0.98
CA SER A 431 24.24 4.42 -2.43
C SER A 431 25.27 5.47 -2.80
N ASP A 432 26.04 5.21 -3.87
CA ASP A 432 26.95 6.18 -4.49
C ASP A 432 26.36 6.79 -5.78
N VAL A 433 25.13 6.40 -6.14
CA VAL A 433 24.45 6.91 -7.35
C VAL A 433 23.95 8.32 -7.09
N PRO A 434 24.33 9.31 -7.93
CA PRO A 434 23.86 10.68 -7.77
C PRO A 434 22.36 10.81 -7.92
N VAL A 435 21.75 11.56 -7.01
CA VAL A 435 20.35 11.98 -7.04
C VAL A 435 20.24 13.50 -6.94
N ILE A 436 19.17 14.07 -7.45
CA ILE A 436 18.83 15.47 -7.22
C ILE A 436 18.31 15.58 -5.79
N HIS A 437 18.92 16.43 -4.98
CA HIS A 437 18.44 16.82 -3.66
C HIS A 437 17.94 18.27 -3.75
N GLN A 438 16.60 18.42 -3.78
CA GLN A 438 15.92 19.71 -3.75
C GLN A 438 15.43 19.99 -2.33
N ARG A 439 15.60 21.23 -1.87
CA ARG A 439 15.07 21.73 -0.61
C ARG A 439 14.07 22.87 -0.88
N TRP A 440 12.98 22.88 -0.12
CA TRP A 440 11.96 23.94 -0.14
C TRP A 440 11.87 24.59 1.23
N GLU A 441 11.79 25.92 1.24
CA GLU A 441 11.65 26.75 2.44
C GLU A 441 10.19 27.20 2.60
N ALA A 442 9.89 27.84 3.73
CA ALA A 442 8.56 28.41 3.97
C ALA A 442 8.18 29.44 2.91
N GLY A 443 7.04 29.26 2.29
CA GLY A 443 6.52 30.12 1.22
C GLY A 443 6.83 29.65 -0.20
N ASP A 444 7.63 28.61 -0.36
CA ASP A 444 7.85 28.01 -1.69
C ASP A 444 6.62 27.21 -2.18
N ASP A 445 6.50 27.10 -3.50
CA ASP A 445 5.63 26.10 -4.10
C ASP A 445 6.21 24.72 -3.84
N VAL A 446 5.41 23.87 -3.18
CA VAL A 446 5.82 22.52 -2.79
C VAL A 446 5.09 21.45 -3.61
N PRO A 447 5.65 20.25 -3.72
CA PRO A 447 4.96 19.12 -4.35
C PRO A 447 3.54 18.91 -3.80
N PHE A 448 2.64 18.46 -4.68
CA PHE A 448 1.22 18.21 -4.35
C PHE A 448 1.03 17.46 -3.02
N TRP A 449 1.84 16.43 -2.78
CA TRP A 449 1.74 15.57 -1.60
C TRP A 449 1.98 16.29 -0.27
N ALA A 450 2.68 17.43 -0.28
CA ALA A 450 2.90 18.27 0.89
C ALA A 450 1.91 19.45 1.02
N ARG A 451 1.00 19.62 0.06
CA ARG A 451 0.03 20.73 0.03
C ARG A 451 -1.19 20.41 0.88
N PHE A 452 -1.04 20.44 2.17
CA PHE A 452 -2.18 20.35 3.08
C PHE A 452 -1.91 21.20 4.31
N LYS A 453 -2.99 21.51 5.03
CA LYS A 453 -2.87 22.30 6.25
C LYS A 453 -2.43 21.39 7.41
N PRO A 454 -1.27 21.65 8.03
CA PRO A 454 -0.84 20.91 9.20
C PRO A 454 -1.90 20.98 10.32
N ARG A 455 -2.11 19.86 11.01
CA ARG A 455 -3.13 19.72 12.07
C ARG A 455 -2.54 19.60 13.47
N GLY A 456 -1.21 19.75 13.62
CA GLY A 456 -0.51 19.61 14.89
C GLY A 456 -0.14 18.17 15.20
N HIS A 457 -0.04 17.87 16.51
CA HIS A 457 0.35 16.55 17.00
C HIS A 457 -0.88 15.77 17.44
N PHE A 458 -0.82 14.44 17.29
CA PHE A 458 -1.84 13.53 17.79
C PHE A 458 -1.16 12.43 18.60
N LEU A 459 -1.76 12.08 19.72
CA LEU A 459 -1.32 10.98 20.57
C LEU A 459 -2.52 10.19 21.04
N PHE A 460 -2.52 8.88 20.79
CA PHE A 460 -3.60 7.98 21.16
C PHE A 460 -3.08 6.80 21.98
N ASP A 461 -3.84 6.41 22.99
CA ASP A 461 -3.62 5.19 23.78
C ASP A 461 -4.41 4.05 23.13
N LEU A 462 -3.80 3.31 22.20
CA LEU A 462 -4.47 2.27 21.44
C LEU A 462 -5.01 1.11 22.31
N GLN A 463 -4.50 0.96 23.52
CA GLN A 463 -4.98 -0.05 24.47
C GLN A 463 -6.32 0.33 25.10
N ASN A 464 -6.53 1.61 25.40
CA ASN A 464 -7.72 2.10 26.07
C ASN A 464 -8.67 2.87 25.13
N ASP A 465 -8.16 3.33 23.97
CA ASP A 465 -8.88 4.09 22.95
C ASP A 465 -8.48 3.58 21.54
N PRO A 466 -8.84 2.35 21.18
CA PRO A 466 -8.50 1.78 19.87
C PRO A 466 -9.13 2.55 18.70
N ASP A 467 -10.21 3.29 18.94
CA ASP A 467 -10.92 4.11 17.94
C ASP A 467 -10.34 5.52 17.78
N GLU A 468 -9.28 5.85 18.54
CA GLU A 468 -8.57 7.15 18.43
C GLU A 468 -9.51 8.35 18.58
N THR A 469 -10.32 8.33 19.62
CA THR A 469 -11.34 9.35 19.90
C THR A 469 -10.81 10.50 20.74
N VAL A 470 -9.78 10.25 21.58
CA VAL A 470 -9.22 11.23 22.53
C VAL A 470 -7.77 11.52 22.19
N ASN A 471 -7.52 12.73 21.68
CA ASN A 471 -6.15 13.19 21.44
C ASN A 471 -5.47 13.59 22.76
N LEU A 472 -4.42 12.85 23.14
CA LEU A 472 -3.62 13.05 24.36
C LEU A 472 -2.34 13.88 24.11
N ALA A 473 -2.16 14.49 22.93
CA ALA A 473 -1.02 15.36 22.64
C ALA A 473 -0.95 16.53 23.64
N GLY A 474 0.26 16.92 24.01
CA GLY A 474 0.51 17.85 25.13
C GLY A 474 0.59 17.17 26.49
N GLY A 475 0.26 15.87 26.57
CA GLY A 475 0.35 15.08 27.79
C GLY A 475 1.77 14.61 28.13
N PRO A 476 1.94 14.00 29.31
CA PRO A 476 3.27 13.63 29.84
C PRO A 476 4.03 12.60 28.99
N GLN A 477 3.33 11.79 28.20
CA GLN A 477 3.94 10.75 27.36
C GLN A 477 4.56 11.29 26.07
N GLU A 478 4.12 12.47 25.60
CA GLU A 478 4.52 13.00 24.30
C GLU A 478 6.03 13.24 24.21
N ALA A 479 6.66 13.76 25.26
CA ALA A 479 8.09 14.06 25.26
C ALA A 479 8.94 12.78 25.07
N ALA A 480 8.57 11.67 25.72
CA ALA A 480 9.26 10.40 25.58
C ALA A 480 9.08 9.81 24.17
N LEU A 481 7.87 9.88 23.61
CA LEU A 481 7.58 9.39 22.25
C LEU A 481 8.27 10.25 21.18
N ALA A 482 8.35 11.57 21.38
CA ALA A 482 9.11 12.45 20.48
C ALA A 482 10.62 12.13 20.51
N GLN A 483 11.18 11.81 21.68
CA GLN A 483 12.56 11.36 21.80
C GLN A 483 12.79 10.01 21.13
N GLN A 484 11.87 9.06 21.29
CA GLN A 484 11.89 7.77 20.61
C GLN A 484 11.83 7.94 19.09
N LEU A 485 10.87 8.74 18.59
CA LEU A 485 10.78 9.06 17.16
C LEU A 485 12.07 9.67 16.62
N ARG A 486 12.65 10.62 17.35
CA ARG A 486 13.95 11.22 17.00
C ARG A 486 15.05 10.16 16.85
N ALA A 487 15.14 9.23 17.81
CA ALA A 487 16.14 8.16 17.77
C ALA A 487 15.93 7.25 16.54
N ILE A 488 14.70 6.87 16.25
CA ILE A 488 14.32 6.05 15.10
C ILE A 488 14.67 6.78 13.78
N LEU A 489 14.31 8.05 13.64
CA LEU A 489 14.67 8.84 12.45
C LEU A 489 16.18 8.92 12.24
N ALA A 490 16.97 9.00 13.33
CA ALA A 490 18.43 9.00 13.26
C ALA A 490 18.97 7.61 12.86
N GLU A 491 18.41 6.53 13.38
CA GLU A 491 18.75 5.15 13.02
C GLU A 491 18.48 4.88 11.53
N LEU A 492 17.36 5.38 11.03
CA LEU A 492 16.98 5.27 9.63
C LEU A 492 17.73 6.23 8.70
N GLU A 493 18.62 7.07 9.21
CA GLU A 493 19.36 8.10 8.46
C GLU A 493 18.44 9.09 7.72
N ALA A 494 17.28 9.44 8.33
CA ALA A 494 16.31 10.36 7.73
C ALA A 494 16.96 11.73 7.41
N PRO A 495 16.53 12.42 6.34
CA PRO A 495 17.07 13.72 5.94
C PRO A 495 16.99 14.75 7.08
N ALA A 496 17.99 15.64 7.20
CA ALA A 496 18.03 16.70 8.21
C ALA A 496 16.74 17.55 8.23
N ALA A 497 16.14 17.78 7.06
CA ALA A 497 14.87 18.50 6.92
C ALA A 497 13.72 17.85 7.72
N GLN A 498 13.72 16.53 7.92
CA GLN A 498 12.70 15.87 8.74
C GLN A 498 12.80 16.28 10.21
N PHE A 499 14.03 16.35 10.76
CA PHE A 499 14.24 16.77 12.15
C PHE A 499 13.84 18.23 12.34
N GLU A 500 14.28 19.09 11.41
CA GLU A 500 14.07 20.54 11.47
C GLU A 500 12.56 20.87 11.41
N ARG A 501 11.85 20.37 10.39
CA ARG A 501 10.40 20.66 10.25
C ARG A 501 9.53 20.06 11.36
N LEU A 502 9.95 18.92 11.93
CA LEU A 502 9.24 18.28 13.05
C LEU A 502 9.65 18.86 14.42
N GLY A 503 10.54 19.84 14.48
CA GLY A 503 11.04 20.42 15.74
C GLY A 503 11.73 19.40 16.62
N LEU A 504 12.48 18.45 16.01
CA LEU A 504 13.30 17.46 16.70
C LEU A 504 14.77 17.88 16.58
N ALA A 505 15.55 17.71 17.67
CA ALA A 505 16.97 17.99 17.60
C ALA A 505 17.64 17.07 16.57
N ALA A 506 18.35 17.64 15.61
CA ALA A 506 19.14 16.84 14.66
C ALA A 506 20.16 15.97 15.40
N PRO A 507 20.54 14.79 14.87
CA PRO A 507 21.67 14.03 15.40
C PRO A 507 22.91 14.90 15.33
N SER A 508 23.76 14.85 16.37
CA SER A 508 25.06 15.53 16.33
C SER A 508 25.85 15.03 15.12
N SER A 509 26.38 15.94 14.32
CA SER A 509 27.27 15.64 13.20
C SER A 509 28.49 14.88 13.73
N GLY A 510 28.46 13.54 13.69
CA GLY A 510 29.55 12.74 14.29
C GLY A 510 29.27 11.24 14.40
N SER A 511 28.06 10.75 14.04
CA SER A 511 27.91 9.30 13.91
C SER A 511 28.61 8.86 12.62
N PRO A 512 29.64 8.00 12.70
CA PRO A 512 30.31 7.51 11.50
C PRO A 512 29.26 6.74 10.68
N ARG A 513 29.16 7.04 9.37
CA ARG A 513 28.47 6.16 8.42
C ARG A 513 28.98 4.74 8.71
N ARG A 514 28.12 3.84 9.16
CA ARG A 514 28.49 2.43 9.27
C ARG A 514 28.89 2.00 7.86
N ALA A 515 30.19 1.83 7.66
CA ALA A 515 30.72 1.21 6.46
C ALA A 515 30.08 -0.20 6.38
N GLN A 516 29.22 -0.41 5.41
CA GLN A 516 28.84 -1.76 5.05
C GLN A 516 30.13 -2.50 4.63
N PRO A 517 30.31 -3.77 5.02
CA PRO A 517 31.48 -4.52 4.60
C PRO A 517 31.51 -4.56 3.07
N ALA A 518 32.65 -4.17 2.51
CA ALA A 518 32.88 -4.22 1.08
C ALA A 518 32.61 -5.65 0.59
N ILE A 519 31.55 -5.81 -0.20
CA ILE A 519 31.29 -7.08 -0.91
C ILE A 519 32.42 -7.22 -1.92
N ALA A 520 33.27 -8.23 -1.72
CA ALA A 520 34.31 -8.58 -2.71
C ALA A 520 33.63 -8.79 -4.06
N ARG A 521 34.03 -8.03 -5.05
CA ARG A 521 33.62 -8.26 -6.44
C ARG A 521 34.20 -9.58 -6.92
N PRO A 522 33.42 -10.39 -7.67
CA PRO A 522 33.93 -11.63 -8.27
C PRO A 522 35.04 -11.37 -9.28
#